data_05543939dfec77da04d2aaaed132b555
#
_entry.id   05543939dfec77da04d2aaaed132b555
#
_cell.length_a   1.000
_cell.length_b   1.000
_cell.length_c   1.000
_cell.angle_alpha   90.00
_cell.angle_beta   90.00
_cell.angle_gamma   90.00
#
_symmetry.space_group_name_H-M   'P 1'
#
loop_
_entity.id
_entity.type
_entity.pdbx_description
1 polymer ?
#
loop_
_entity_poly.entity_id
_entity_poly.type
_entity_poly.pdbx_seq_one_letter_code
_entity_poly.pdbx_strand_id
1 'polypeptide(L)'
;MPPIGSLHIPFLWFRGVRSSKFRHVYGLPVKREKCYDNVPITRNAHDSNFCAVNPKFVAIVTEVAGGGAFLVLPIEKTGRLDFNCGKVTGHRGPVLDIKWNPFNDNIIASCSDDCTIKLWYIPDGGLGNNLTEWLMDLHGHKRRVGYIEWHPTAENVLVSASFDYLMIIWDVGKGAALNVIDCHTDVIYCMSFNRDGSRIATTSKDKKLRIIDPRTGVVISEGICHAGTRSSKVAYLGSSGRLVTTGFSRYSDRQIACWNENNLSQPLMIETVDSSSGILFPYFDQDTNVLFLAGKGDGNIRYYEIVNEAPWIHFLSQYLSGSPQRGLGFMPKRGCDVTQCEVFRFYKLHTARGMCEPISMIVPRKSDQFQDDLYPDTAAPIPAVSAADWFNGVNRPPVLMSMKTGVTVHTYKPKVFKPNESTQKTDSNYRVKLAFLSRETIPDYRPLDVSYLNNTLTLSHNLCVCLCFNITHKFLSKPAFSQIISPASYNIMPLFKALGYD
;
A
#
# COMPACT_ATOMS: atom_id res chain seq x y z
N MET A 1 -42.45 -49.44 -38.67
CA MET A 1 -42.51 -48.03 -38.34
C MET A 1 -41.68 -47.82 -37.08
N PRO A 2 -40.55 -47.12 -37.11
CA PRO A 2 -39.81 -46.76 -35.92
C PRO A 2 -40.42 -45.53 -35.26
N PRO A 3 -40.29 -45.33 -33.91
CA PRO A 3 -40.91 -44.23 -33.22
C PRO A 3 -40.13 -42.93 -33.46
N ILE A 4 -40.89 -41.86 -33.62
CA ILE A 4 -40.44 -40.48 -33.84
C ILE A 4 -39.68 -39.99 -32.61
N GLY A 5 -38.40 -39.71 -32.78
CA GLY A 5 -37.56 -39.12 -31.72
C GLY A 5 -38.04 -37.72 -31.35
N SER A 6 -38.21 -37.49 -30.05
CA SER A 6 -38.53 -36.20 -29.49
C SER A 6 -37.36 -35.23 -29.72
N LEU A 7 -37.58 -34.20 -30.51
CA LEU A 7 -36.69 -33.04 -30.64
C LEU A 7 -36.63 -32.32 -29.28
N HIS A 8 -35.55 -32.49 -28.54
CA HIS A 8 -35.19 -31.60 -27.45
C HIS A 8 -34.80 -30.25 -28.06
N ILE A 9 -35.73 -29.31 -28.06
CA ILE A 9 -35.45 -27.89 -28.28
C ILE A 9 -34.68 -27.43 -27.02
N PRO A 10 -33.40 -26.99 -27.12
CA PRO A 10 -32.74 -26.42 -25.99
C PRO A 10 -33.49 -25.13 -25.60
N PHE A 11 -34.03 -25.11 -24.37
CA PHE A 11 -34.55 -23.89 -23.79
C PHE A 11 -33.44 -22.82 -23.85
N LEU A 12 -33.58 -21.89 -24.75
CA LEU A 12 -32.82 -20.63 -24.74
C LEU A 12 -33.18 -19.91 -23.44
N TRP A 13 -32.35 -20.13 -22.43
CA TRP A 13 -32.38 -19.29 -21.23
C TRP A 13 -32.13 -17.87 -21.69
N PHE A 14 -33.19 -17.07 -21.78
CA PHE A 14 -33.06 -15.62 -21.79
C PHE A 14 -32.32 -15.25 -20.51
N ARG A 15 -31.01 -15.07 -20.57
CA ARG A 15 -30.25 -14.45 -19.50
C ARG A 15 -30.73 -13.02 -19.40
N GLY A 16 -31.75 -12.79 -18.58
CA GLY A 16 -32.19 -11.46 -18.23
C GLY A 16 -30.98 -10.64 -17.75
N VAL A 17 -30.93 -9.40 -18.14
CA VAL A 17 -29.85 -8.50 -17.71
C VAL A 17 -29.88 -8.47 -16.17
N ARG A 18 -28.76 -8.88 -15.52
CA ARG A 18 -28.64 -8.89 -14.06
C ARG A 18 -29.02 -7.52 -13.51
N SER A 19 -29.95 -7.45 -12.56
CA SER A 19 -30.29 -6.22 -11.90
C SER A 19 -29.20 -5.80 -10.91
N SER A 20 -28.80 -4.54 -10.93
CA SER A 20 -27.90 -3.93 -9.96
C SER A 20 -28.31 -2.47 -9.74
N LYS A 21 -28.36 -2.04 -8.48
CA LYS A 21 -28.62 -0.65 -8.13
C LYS A 21 -27.46 0.28 -8.52
N PHE A 22 -26.28 -0.27 -8.77
CA PHE A 22 -25.06 0.45 -9.14
C PHE A 22 -24.78 0.45 -10.65
N ARG A 23 -25.63 -0.17 -11.47
CA ARG A 23 -25.42 -0.24 -12.93
C ARG A 23 -25.21 1.12 -13.60
N HIS A 24 -25.92 2.13 -13.13
CA HIS A 24 -25.94 3.47 -13.72
C HIS A 24 -25.09 4.48 -12.93
N VAL A 25 -24.22 4.00 -12.04
CA VAL A 25 -23.22 4.85 -11.39
C VAL A 25 -22.42 5.56 -12.47
N TYR A 26 -22.20 6.84 -12.28
CA TYR A 26 -21.34 7.64 -13.17
C TYR A 26 -20.40 8.54 -12.37
N GLY A 27 -19.24 8.86 -12.94
CA GLY A 27 -18.30 9.82 -12.38
C GLY A 27 -18.67 11.25 -12.77
N LEU A 28 -18.80 12.13 -11.81
CA LEU A 28 -19.05 13.56 -11.99
C LEU A 28 -17.83 14.35 -11.52
N PRO A 29 -17.00 14.86 -12.46
CA PRO A 29 -15.89 15.72 -12.11
C PRO A 29 -16.39 17.10 -11.68
N VAL A 30 -15.73 17.72 -10.72
CA VAL A 30 -16.06 19.08 -10.31
C VAL A 30 -15.66 20.11 -11.38
N LYS A 31 -16.24 21.31 -11.34
CA LYS A 31 -15.83 22.43 -12.19
C LYS A 31 -14.37 22.81 -11.89
N ARG A 32 -13.67 23.35 -12.88
CA ARG A 32 -12.24 23.67 -12.78
C ARG A 32 -11.90 24.57 -11.58
N GLU A 33 -12.78 25.50 -11.25
CA GLU A 33 -12.61 26.42 -10.11
C GLU A 33 -12.63 25.72 -8.74
N LYS A 34 -13.21 24.51 -8.70
CA LYS A 34 -13.25 23.64 -7.53
C LYS A 34 -12.18 22.54 -7.54
N CYS A 35 -11.28 22.53 -8.53
CA CYS A 35 -10.08 21.70 -8.52
C CYS A 35 -8.96 22.41 -7.74
N TYR A 36 -7.91 21.67 -7.37
CA TYR A 36 -6.67 22.23 -6.83
C TYR A 36 -5.69 22.35 -8.00
N ASP A 37 -5.40 23.57 -8.43
CA ASP A 37 -4.54 23.87 -9.58
C ASP A 37 -3.16 24.35 -9.15
N ASN A 38 -2.16 24.23 -10.00
CA ASN A 38 -0.77 24.57 -9.73
C ASN A 38 -0.12 23.71 -8.63
N VAL A 39 -0.51 22.43 -8.55
CA VAL A 39 0.06 21.46 -7.61
C VAL A 39 1.36 20.89 -8.19
N PRO A 40 2.50 21.00 -7.51
CA PRO A 40 3.77 20.41 -7.94
C PRO A 40 3.77 18.89 -7.64
N ILE A 41 3.01 18.11 -8.42
CA ILE A 41 2.83 16.67 -8.22
C ILE A 41 4.15 15.93 -8.47
N THR A 42 4.50 15.00 -7.59
CA THR A 42 5.73 14.20 -7.70
C THR A 42 5.84 13.42 -9.01
N ARG A 43 7.05 13.33 -9.55
CA ARG A 43 7.41 12.50 -10.70
C ARG A 43 8.05 11.16 -10.30
N ASN A 44 8.10 10.87 -9.00
CA ASN A 44 8.69 9.63 -8.50
C ASN A 44 8.05 8.39 -9.16
N ALA A 45 8.85 7.44 -9.60
CA ALA A 45 8.37 6.23 -10.28
C ALA A 45 7.70 5.21 -9.35
N HIS A 46 7.77 5.41 -8.03
CA HIS A 46 7.19 4.51 -7.03
C HIS A 46 5.68 4.27 -7.27
N ASP A 47 5.20 3.07 -6.95
CA ASP A 47 3.82 2.63 -7.20
C ASP A 47 2.93 2.86 -5.98
N SER A 48 2.80 4.12 -5.57
CA SER A 48 1.90 4.62 -4.53
C SER A 48 0.78 5.47 -5.12
N ASN A 49 -0.23 5.75 -4.32
CA ASN A 49 -1.33 6.65 -4.67
C ASN A 49 -0.90 8.12 -4.71
N PHE A 50 0.15 8.50 -3.99
CA PHE A 50 0.67 9.87 -3.84
C PHE A 50 -0.35 10.90 -3.38
N CYS A 51 -1.54 10.49 -3.01
CA CYS A 51 -2.64 11.32 -2.54
C CYS A 51 -3.39 10.59 -1.43
N ALA A 52 -3.61 11.26 -0.32
CA ALA A 52 -4.43 10.78 0.78
C ALA A 52 -5.45 11.85 1.16
N VAL A 53 -6.68 11.43 1.43
CA VAL A 53 -7.80 12.35 1.65
C VAL A 53 -8.57 11.95 2.90
N ASN A 54 -9.04 12.92 3.65
CA ASN A 54 -10.02 12.76 4.70
C ASN A 54 -11.04 13.90 4.65
N PRO A 55 -12.09 13.96 5.49
CA PRO A 55 -13.10 15.01 5.43
C PRO A 55 -12.60 16.44 5.65
N LYS A 56 -11.39 16.62 6.21
CA LYS A 56 -10.80 17.94 6.46
C LYS A 56 -9.75 18.33 5.43
N PHE A 57 -8.96 17.37 4.93
CA PHE A 57 -7.74 17.65 4.19
C PHE A 57 -7.51 16.76 2.98
N VAL A 58 -6.85 17.32 1.98
CA VAL A 58 -6.20 16.60 0.88
C VAL A 58 -4.68 16.70 1.07
N ALA A 59 -3.99 15.57 1.14
CA ALA A 59 -2.53 15.50 1.17
C ALA A 59 -1.99 14.97 -0.15
N ILE A 60 -0.95 15.61 -0.71
CA ILE A 60 -0.38 15.27 -2.02
C ILE A 60 1.13 15.28 -1.94
N VAL A 61 1.77 14.18 -2.33
CA VAL A 61 3.24 14.11 -2.42
C VAL A 61 3.74 14.99 -3.56
N THR A 62 4.69 15.87 -3.25
CA THR A 62 5.14 16.92 -4.16
C THR A 62 6.53 16.67 -4.72
N GLU A 63 6.77 17.27 -5.88
CA GLU A 63 8.10 17.39 -6.47
C GLU A 63 8.81 18.60 -5.86
N VAL A 64 9.86 18.35 -5.11
CA VAL A 64 10.72 19.41 -4.52
C VAL A 64 12.19 19.01 -4.67
N ALA A 65 13.07 19.99 -4.76
CA ALA A 65 14.51 19.72 -4.77
C ALA A 65 14.93 19.01 -3.48
N GLY A 66 15.64 17.87 -3.62
CA GLY A 66 16.02 17.01 -2.50
C GLY A 66 14.93 16.05 -2.03
N GLY A 67 13.68 16.15 -2.53
CA GLY A 67 12.55 15.34 -2.10
C GLY A 67 12.07 15.69 -0.68
N GLY A 68 11.34 14.79 -0.05
CA GLY A 68 11.03 14.84 1.38
C GLY A 68 9.89 15.77 1.80
N ALA A 69 9.04 16.22 0.85
CA ALA A 69 7.91 17.07 1.17
C ALA A 69 6.59 16.59 0.56
N PHE A 70 5.50 16.98 1.21
CA PHE A 70 4.14 16.84 0.68
C PHE A 70 3.29 18.06 1.08
N LEU A 71 2.27 18.37 0.26
CA LEU A 71 1.27 19.39 0.54
C LEU A 71 0.17 18.83 1.42
N VAL A 72 -0.41 19.70 2.27
CA VAL A 72 -1.67 19.42 2.96
C VAL A 72 -2.58 20.64 2.79
N LEU A 73 -3.73 20.43 2.19
CA LEU A 73 -4.69 21.47 1.84
C LEU A 73 -6.03 21.20 2.52
N PRO A 74 -6.67 22.20 3.15
CA PRO A 74 -8.05 22.06 3.57
C PRO A 74 -8.96 21.72 2.37
N ILE A 75 -9.93 20.86 2.55
CA ILE A 75 -10.87 20.43 1.49
C ILE A 75 -11.56 21.63 0.83
N GLU A 76 -11.92 22.64 1.61
CA GLU A 76 -12.62 23.83 1.14
C GLU A 76 -11.72 24.80 0.32
N LYS A 77 -10.40 24.67 0.47
CA LYS A 77 -9.43 25.58 -0.16
C LYS A 77 -9.07 25.15 -1.57
N THR A 78 -10.06 25.23 -2.46
CA THR A 78 -9.91 24.91 -3.89
C THR A 78 -9.38 26.09 -4.71
N GLY A 79 -9.09 25.88 -5.99
CA GLY A 79 -8.59 26.88 -6.93
C GLY A 79 -7.09 26.80 -7.11
N ARG A 80 -6.51 27.90 -7.57
CA ARG A 80 -5.08 27.98 -7.84
C ARG A 80 -4.30 28.15 -6.54
N LEU A 81 -3.34 27.27 -6.31
CA LEU A 81 -2.47 27.32 -5.14
C LEU A 81 -1.43 28.43 -5.27
N ASP A 82 -1.19 29.12 -4.16
CA ASP A 82 -0.09 30.05 -4.01
C ASP A 82 1.25 29.30 -4.05
N PHE A 83 2.25 29.94 -4.62
CA PHE A 83 3.60 29.38 -4.71
C PHE A 83 4.20 29.10 -3.31
N ASN A 84 3.86 29.92 -2.33
CA ASN A 84 4.34 29.83 -0.94
C ASN A 84 3.40 29.02 -0.03
N CYS A 85 2.53 28.17 -0.60
CA CYS A 85 1.68 27.30 0.20
C CYS A 85 2.51 26.42 1.13
N GLY A 86 2.14 26.38 2.43
CA GLY A 86 2.84 25.61 3.44
C GLY A 86 2.89 24.12 3.09
N LYS A 87 4.03 23.51 3.32
CA LYS A 87 4.31 22.08 3.05
C LYS A 87 4.76 21.40 4.33
N VAL A 88 4.51 20.10 4.42
CA VAL A 88 5.17 19.26 5.41
C VAL A 88 6.55 18.92 4.87
N THR A 89 7.60 19.24 5.61
CA THR A 89 9.00 19.03 5.23
C THR A 89 9.77 18.47 6.43
N GLY A 90 10.72 17.58 6.20
CA GLY A 90 11.53 17.04 7.32
C GLY A 90 12.06 15.63 7.05
N HIS A 91 11.56 14.98 5.99
CA HIS A 91 12.25 13.81 5.46
C HIS A 91 13.51 14.23 4.68
N ARG A 92 14.54 13.39 4.76
CA ARG A 92 15.84 13.61 4.07
C ARG A 92 15.88 12.98 2.68
N GLY A 93 14.81 12.31 2.28
CA GLY A 93 14.65 11.65 0.97
C GLY A 93 13.21 11.77 0.49
N PRO A 94 12.93 11.38 -0.78
CA PRO A 94 11.60 11.42 -1.34
C PRO A 94 10.57 10.72 -0.47
N VAL A 95 9.41 11.35 -0.25
CA VAL A 95 8.25 10.72 0.37
C VAL A 95 7.66 9.71 -0.62
N LEU A 96 7.47 8.47 -0.17
CA LEU A 96 7.00 7.37 -1.00
C LEU A 96 5.52 7.05 -0.80
N ASP A 97 5.02 7.17 0.44
CA ASP A 97 3.61 6.97 0.75
C ASP A 97 3.16 7.87 1.90
N ILE A 98 1.86 8.21 1.91
CA ILE A 98 1.21 9.03 2.94
C ILE A 98 -0.16 8.45 3.27
N LYS A 99 -0.53 8.42 4.57
CA LYS A 99 -1.83 7.89 5.03
C LYS A 99 -2.36 8.69 6.21
N TRP A 100 -3.61 9.14 6.11
CA TRP A 100 -4.31 9.75 7.24
C TRP A 100 -4.64 8.71 8.30
N ASN A 101 -4.54 9.10 9.57
CA ASN A 101 -5.02 8.29 10.68
C ASN A 101 -6.54 8.11 10.57
N PRO A 102 -7.09 6.88 10.61
CA PRO A 102 -8.52 6.65 10.44
C PRO A 102 -9.37 7.22 11.59
N PHE A 103 -8.78 7.47 12.75
CA PHE A 103 -9.46 7.91 13.97
C PHE A 103 -9.22 9.39 14.32
N ASN A 104 -8.23 10.03 13.69
CA ASN A 104 -7.92 11.44 13.89
C ASN A 104 -7.57 12.13 12.58
N ASP A 105 -8.46 12.98 12.08
CA ASP A 105 -8.29 13.69 10.81
C ASP A 105 -7.14 14.70 10.80
N ASN A 106 -6.56 15.02 11.96
CA ASN A 106 -5.45 15.95 12.07
C ASN A 106 -4.08 15.25 12.10
N ILE A 107 -4.04 13.89 12.04
CA ILE A 107 -2.79 13.12 12.06
C ILE A 107 -2.58 12.42 10.72
N ILE A 108 -1.42 12.65 10.13
CA ILE A 108 -0.97 11.96 8.92
C ILE A 108 0.37 11.30 9.15
N ALA A 109 0.52 10.09 8.63
CA ALA A 109 1.79 9.38 8.57
C ALA A 109 2.40 9.51 7.17
N SER A 110 3.72 9.60 7.10
CA SER A 110 4.49 9.57 5.85
C SER A 110 5.68 8.63 5.98
N CYS A 111 6.05 7.96 4.90
CA CYS A 111 7.27 7.16 4.82
C CYS A 111 8.13 7.59 3.63
N SER A 112 9.43 7.33 3.71
CA SER A 112 10.39 7.91 2.81
C SER A 112 11.54 6.98 2.41
N ASP A 113 12.25 7.40 1.38
CA ASP A 113 13.52 6.84 0.93
C ASP A 113 14.64 6.97 2.00
N ASP A 114 14.47 7.87 2.98
CA ASP A 114 15.37 8.04 4.13
C ASP A 114 15.26 6.95 5.20
N CYS A 115 14.49 5.89 4.94
CA CYS A 115 14.28 4.72 5.81
C CYS A 115 13.48 5.03 7.09
N THR A 116 12.83 6.20 7.18
CA THR A 116 12.04 6.60 8.36
C THR A 116 10.56 6.72 8.04
N ILE A 117 9.75 6.68 9.10
CA ILE A 117 8.33 6.98 9.07
C ILE A 117 8.10 8.13 10.06
N LYS A 118 7.40 9.17 9.63
CA LYS A 118 7.11 10.32 10.47
C LYS A 118 5.60 10.54 10.59
N LEU A 119 5.18 10.93 11.79
CA LEU A 119 3.81 11.35 12.07
C LEU A 119 3.77 12.87 12.25
N TRP A 120 2.71 13.48 11.72
CA TRP A 120 2.55 14.92 11.68
C TRP A 120 1.17 15.31 12.20
N TYR A 121 1.12 16.40 12.96
CA TYR A 121 -0.13 17.03 13.35
C TYR A 121 -0.43 18.22 12.44
N ILE A 122 -1.60 18.20 11.82
CA ILE A 122 -2.06 19.27 10.94
C ILE A 122 -3.12 20.08 11.68
N PRO A 123 -2.93 21.38 11.88
CA PRO A 123 -3.93 22.26 12.49
C PRO A 123 -5.23 22.32 11.66
N ASP A 124 -6.37 22.57 12.29
CA ASP A 124 -7.68 22.61 11.60
C ASP A 124 -7.76 23.64 10.46
N GLY A 125 -7.02 24.74 10.55
CA GLY A 125 -6.92 25.75 9.47
C GLY A 125 -5.96 25.37 8.33
N GLY A 126 -5.31 24.18 8.38
CA GLY A 126 -4.24 23.81 7.46
C GLY A 126 -2.89 24.45 7.81
N LEU A 127 -1.98 24.45 6.85
CA LEU A 127 -0.62 24.96 7.03
C LEU A 127 -0.48 26.39 6.49
N GLY A 128 -0.16 27.35 7.37
CA GLY A 128 0.22 28.71 6.97
C GLY A 128 1.69 28.82 6.53
N ASN A 129 2.57 28.02 7.14
CA ASN A 129 4.00 27.92 6.86
C ASN A 129 4.42 26.45 6.70
N ASN A 130 5.66 26.22 6.32
CA ASN A 130 6.20 24.87 6.29
C ASN A 130 6.22 24.26 7.69
N LEU A 131 5.71 23.02 7.79
CA LEU A 131 5.75 22.20 9.00
C LEU A 131 7.01 21.33 8.95
N THR A 132 7.92 21.53 9.91
CA THR A 132 9.18 20.81 10.02
C THR A 132 9.24 19.93 11.26
N GLU A 133 8.36 20.17 12.23
CA GLU A 133 8.30 19.41 13.48
C GLU A 133 7.34 18.23 13.36
N TRP A 134 7.83 17.03 13.58
CA TRP A 134 7.06 15.82 13.60
C TRP A 134 6.61 15.44 15.01
N LEU A 135 5.46 14.79 15.13
CA LEU A 135 4.99 14.22 16.40
C LEU A 135 5.83 13.02 16.82
N MET A 136 6.17 12.18 15.84
CA MET A 136 6.89 10.93 16.06
C MET A 136 7.78 10.64 14.87
N ASP A 137 8.97 10.11 15.14
CA ASP A 137 9.94 9.63 14.14
C ASP A 137 10.26 8.17 14.44
N LEU A 138 9.85 7.26 13.55
CA LEU A 138 9.99 5.83 13.73
C LEU A 138 11.17 5.31 12.92
N HIS A 139 12.13 4.73 13.61
CA HIS A 139 13.35 4.15 13.06
C HIS A 139 13.36 2.64 13.28
N GLY A 140 13.72 1.87 12.26
CA GLY A 140 13.80 0.39 12.37
C GLY A 140 14.15 -0.26 11.05
N HIS A 141 13.73 0.33 9.95
CA HIS A 141 14.06 -0.17 8.63
C HIS A 141 15.49 0.22 8.21
N LYS A 142 16.13 -0.69 7.46
CA LYS A 142 17.51 -0.52 6.94
C LYS A 142 17.54 0.01 5.51
N ARG A 143 16.38 0.01 4.83
CA ARG A 143 16.19 0.52 3.47
C ARG A 143 14.95 1.37 3.42
N ARG A 144 14.74 2.05 2.28
CA ARG A 144 13.58 2.90 2.04
C ARG A 144 12.28 2.22 2.41
N VAL A 145 11.39 2.95 3.08
CA VAL A 145 10.06 2.48 3.44
C VAL A 145 9.11 2.80 2.30
N GLY A 146 8.58 1.76 1.66
CA GLY A 146 7.76 1.92 0.46
C GLY A 146 6.29 2.16 0.73
N TYR A 147 5.75 1.54 1.77
CA TYR A 147 4.32 1.56 2.04
C TYR A 147 4.05 1.60 3.54
N ILE A 148 2.97 2.28 3.90
CA ILE A 148 2.43 2.31 5.26
C ILE A 148 0.91 2.06 5.20
N GLU A 149 0.36 1.44 6.26
CA GLU A 149 -1.06 1.20 6.39
C GLU A 149 -1.48 1.29 7.85
N TRP A 150 -2.56 2.03 8.15
CA TRP A 150 -3.13 2.10 9.48
C TRP A 150 -4.00 0.88 9.75
N HIS A 151 -3.99 0.45 11.00
CA HIS A 151 -4.90 -0.59 11.46
C HIS A 151 -6.35 -0.08 11.41
N PRO A 152 -7.32 -0.87 10.87
CA PRO A 152 -8.67 -0.39 10.64
C PRO A 152 -9.51 -0.21 11.92
N THR A 153 -9.14 -0.83 13.04
CA THR A 153 -9.95 -0.84 14.26
C THR A 153 -9.16 -0.54 15.55
N ALA A 154 -7.84 -0.75 15.54
CA ALA A 154 -7.01 -0.50 16.72
C ALA A 154 -6.37 0.89 16.67
N GLU A 155 -6.50 1.62 17.79
CA GLU A 155 -5.87 2.91 17.98
C GLU A 155 -4.35 2.80 17.93
N ASN A 156 -3.68 3.76 17.28
CA ASN A 156 -2.23 3.92 17.27
C ASN A 156 -1.43 2.74 16.68
N VAL A 157 -2.07 1.82 15.95
CA VAL A 157 -1.36 0.75 15.26
C VAL A 157 -1.13 1.11 13.80
N LEU A 158 0.14 1.15 13.39
CA LEU A 158 0.60 1.40 12.03
C LEU A 158 1.46 0.24 11.56
N VAL A 159 1.36 -0.12 10.29
CA VAL A 159 2.24 -1.11 9.65
C VAL A 159 3.05 -0.43 8.57
N SER A 160 4.31 -0.78 8.48
CA SER A 160 5.21 -0.35 7.41
C SER A 160 5.81 -1.53 6.68
N ALA A 161 6.04 -1.37 5.37
CA ALA A 161 6.76 -2.32 4.53
C ALA A 161 7.89 -1.63 3.79
N SER A 162 9.08 -2.24 3.82
CA SER A 162 10.30 -1.66 3.31
C SER A 162 10.96 -2.53 2.23
N PHE A 163 11.91 -1.93 1.55
CA PHE A 163 12.80 -2.60 0.58
C PHE A 163 13.89 -3.43 1.25
N ASP A 164 13.90 -3.52 2.58
CA ASP A 164 14.64 -4.54 3.35
C ASP A 164 13.87 -5.86 3.49
N TYR A 165 12.67 -5.94 2.87
CA TYR A 165 11.75 -7.08 2.83
C TYR A 165 10.99 -7.31 4.13
N LEU A 166 11.22 -6.47 5.15
CA LEU A 166 10.57 -6.54 6.43
C LEU A 166 9.27 -5.76 6.45
N MET A 167 8.33 -6.23 7.25
CA MET A 167 7.20 -5.43 7.75
C MET A 167 7.39 -5.19 9.24
N ILE A 168 7.10 -3.98 9.71
CA ILE A 168 7.14 -3.64 11.11
C ILE A 168 5.76 -3.15 11.56
N ILE A 169 5.28 -3.70 12.64
CA ILE A 169 4.06 -3.28 13.32
C ILE A 169 4.44 -2.32 14.44
N TRP A 170 3.85 -1.13 14.43
CA TRP A 170 4.20 -0.06 15.36
C TRP A 170 3.06 0.27 16.31
N ASP A 171 3.34 0.49 17.59
CA ASP A 171 2.54 1.32 18.47
C ASP A 171 3.06 2.76 18.37
N VAL A 172 2.42 3.56 17.54
CA VAL A 172 2.87 4.94 17.30
C VAL A 172 2.65 5.83 18.53
N GLY A 173 1.73 5.45 19.43
CA GLY A 173 1.51 6.14 20.70
C GLY A 173 2.69 6.03 21.65
N LYS A 174 3.44 4.94 21.55
CA LYS A 174 4.67 4.70 22.33
C LYS A 174 5.95 4.91 21.51
N GLY A 175 5.83 5.08 20.20
CA GLY A 175 6.97 5.12 19.29
C GLY A 175 7.77 3.81 19.28
N ALA A 176 7.11 2.67 19.48
CA ALA A 176 7.76 1.38 19.65
C ALA A 176 7.29 0.37 18.57
N ALA A 177 8.21 -0.46 18.07
CA ALA A 177 7.87 -1.61 17.28
C ALA A 177 7.23 -2.68 18.20
N LEU A 178 6.04 -3.16 17.81
CA LEU A 178 5.36 -4.27 18.48
C LEU A 178 5.83 -5.61 17.94
N ASN A 179 6.05 -5.70 16.63
CA ASN A 179 6.52 -6.91 15.96
C ASN A 179 7.28 -6.56 14.68
N VAL A 180 8.24 -7.43 14.32
CA VAL A 180 8.97 -7.39 13.04
C VAL A 180 8.70 -8.70 12.30
N ILE A 181 8.14 -8.60 11.11
CA ILE A 181 7.73 -9.74 10.28
C ILE A 181 8.74 -9.91 9.15
N ASP A 182 9.42 -11.05 9.13
CA ASP A 182 10.45 -11.44 8.16
C ASP A 182 10.03 -12.74 7.44
N CYS A 183 8.95 -12.66 6.68
CA CYS A 183 8.45 -13.80 5.91
C CYS A 183 8.54 -13.60 4.39
N HIS A 184 9.03 -12.45 3.93
CA HIS A 184 9.13 -12.11 2.52
C HIS A 184 10.57 -12.26 2.02
N THR A 185 10.71 -12.83 0.84
CA THR A 185 12.01 -13.06 0.19
C THR A 185 12.39 -11.96 -0.82
N ASP A 186 11.47 -11.04 -1.10
CA ASP A 186 11.68 -9.90 -2.00
C ASP A 186 10.75 -8.73 -1.62
N VAL A 187 10.86 -7.61 -2.32
CA VAL A 187 10.14 -6.35 -2.06
C VAL A 187 8.63 -6.55 -1.98
N ILE A 188 8.03 -6.03 -0.94
CA ILE A 188 6.58 -5.99 -0.75
C ILE A 188 6.00 -4.89 -1.63
N TYR A 189 4.96 -5.21 -2.41
CA TYR A 189 4.32 -4.30 -3.36
C TYR A 189 3.02 -3.68 -2.85
N CYS A 190 2.33 -4.37 -1.94
CA CYS A 190 1.07 -3.90 -1.39
C CYS A 190 0.73 -4.63 -0.10
N MET A 191 -0.03 -3.95 0.76
CA MET A 191 -0.59 -4.47 2.00
C MET A 191 -2.07 -4.10 2.08
N SER A 192 -2.88 -4.96 2.68
CA SER A 192 -4.29 -4.67 2.98
C SER A 192 -4.72 -5.43 4.22
N PHE A 193 -5.29 -4.75 5.20
CA PHE A 193 -5.93 -5.40 6.33
C PHE A 193 -7.30 -5.96 5.98
N ASN A 194 -7.72 -7.03 6.64
CA ASN A 194 -9.11 -7.42 6.69
C ASN A 194 -9.91 -6.44 7.60
N ARG A 195 -11.23 -6.58 7.63
CA ARG A 195 -12.11 -5.57 8.24
C ARG A 195 -11.88 -5.34 9.74
N ASP A 196 -11.50 -6.34 10.49
CA ASP A 196 -11.22 -6.25 11.93
C ASP A 196 -9.73 -6.14 12.30
N GLY A 197 -8.86 -6.14 11.30
CA GLY A 197 -7.41 -6.02 11.46
C GLY A 197 -6.71 -7.25 12.05
N SER A 198 -7.40 -8.40 12.14
CA SER A 198 -6.81 -9.65 12.64
C SER A 198 -5.85 -10.30 11.65
N ARG A 199 -5.94 -9.93 10.36
CA ARG A 199 -5.12 -10.46 9.27
C ARG A 199 -4.67 -9.35 8.34
N ILE A 200 -3.51 -9.53 7.74
CA ILE A 200 -2.99 -8.65 6.70
C ILE A 200 -2.62 -9.48 5.47
N ALA A 201 -3.09 -9.05 4.31
CA ALA A 201 -2.71 -9.63 3.03
C ALA A 201 -1.57 -8.82 2.42
N THR A 202 -0.59 -9.50 1.83
CA THR A 202 0.54 -8.87 1.15
C THR A 202 0.77 -9.48 -0.21
N THR A 203 1.19 -8.63 -1.16
CA THR A 203 1.78 -9.08 -2.42
C THR A 203 3.21 -8.62 -2.50
N SER A 204 4.10 -9.46 -3.04
CA SER A 204 5.51 -9.15 -3.15
C SER A 204 6.09 -9.51 -4.52
N LYS A 205 7.31 -9.05 -4.78
CA LYS A 205 8.01 -9.27 -6.05
C LYS A 205 8.38 -10.75 -6.29
N ASP A 206 8.39 -11.56 -5.22
CA ASP A 206 8.51 -13.02 -5.30
C ASP A 206 7.28 -13.71 -5.92
N LYS A 207 6.27 -12.91 -6.35
CA LYS A 207 5.00 -13.32 -6.96
C LYS A 207 4.04 -14.04 -6.02
N LYS A 208 4.27 -14.00 -4.72
CA LYS A 208 3.38 -14.61 -3.73
C LYS A 208 2.38 -13.62 -3.18
N LEU A 209 1.16 -14.11 -2.99
CA LEU A 209 0.14 -13.53 -2.14
C LEU A 209 0.22 -14.27 -0.81
N ARG A 210 0.30 -13.54 0.31
CA ARG A 210 0.34 -14.10 1.66
C ARG A 210 -0.74 -13.50 2.52
N ILE A 211 -1.34 -14.33 3.37
CA ILE A 211 -2.16 -13.91 4.50
C ILE A 211 -1.34 -14.15 5.76
N ILE A 212 -1.18 -13.12 6.56
CA ILE A 212 -0.28 -13.12 7.72
C ILE A 212 -1.09 -12.68 8.94
N ASP A 213 -0.85 -13.31 10.09
CA ASP A 213 -1.24 -12.75 11.39
C ASP A 213 -0.22 -11.66 11.76
N PRO A 214 -0.60 -10.37 11.79
CA PRO A 214 0.35 -9.29 12.02
C PRO A 214 0.93 -9.26 13.44
N ARG A 215 0.28 -9.92 14.42
CA ARG A 215 0.76 -9.97 15.80
C ARG A 215 1.90 -10.95 15.99
N THR A 216 1.78 -12.11 15.32
CA THR A 216 2.74 -13.22 15.47
C THR A 216 3.74 -13.29 14.32
N GLY A 217 3.41 -12.67 13.18
CA GLY A 217 4.19 -12.79 11.94
C GLY A 217 4.01 -14.13 11.21
N VAL A 218 3.10 -14.99 11.70
CA VAL A 218 2.85 -16.31 11.11
C VAL A 218 2.11 -16.16 9.78
N VAL A 219 2.64 -16.79 8.73
CA VAL A 219 1.97 -16.93 7.44
C VAL A 219 0.88 -17.97 7.56
N ILE A 220 -0.38 -17.53 7.48
CA ILE A 220 -1.57 -18.40 7.60
C ILE A 220 -1.81 -19.14 6.29
N SER A 221 -1.67 -18.45 5.16
CA SER A 221 -1.86 -19.00 3.83
C SER A 221 -0.97 -18.27 2.83
N GLU A 222 -0.41 -18.99 1.86
CA GLU A 222 0.33 -18.38 0.75
C GLU A 222 0.03 -19.07 -0.58
N GLY A 223 0.14 -18.33 -1.68
CA GLY A 223 -0.06 -18.86 -3.03
C GLY A 223 0.60 -17.97 -4.08
N ILE A 224 0.75 -18.50 -5.29
CA ILE A 224 1.26 -17.75 -6.44
C ILE A 224 0.16 -16.80 -6.92
N CYS A 225 0.45 -15.49 -6.95
CA CYS A 225 -0.51 -14.46 -7.29
C CYS A 225 -0.67 -14.29 -8.81
N HIS A 226 0.23 -13.55 -9.43
CA HIS A 226 0.24 -13.27 -10.87
C HIS A 226 1.58 -13.67 -11.48
N ALA A 227 1.55 -14.17 -12.72
CA ALA A 227 2.76 -14.69 -13.38
C ALA A 227 3.72 -13.58 -13.87
N GLY A 228 3.22 -12.36 -14.07
CA GLY A 228 4.00 -11.22 -14.54
C GLY A 228 5.06 -10.76 -13.55
N THR A 229 5.94 -9.86 -13.98
CA THR A 229 7.07 -9.35 -13.19
C THR A 229 6.82 -7.97 -12.58
N ARG A 230 5.76 -7.28 -13.00
CA ARG A 230 5.40 -5.95 -12.50
C ARG A 230 4.66 -6.05 -11.17
N SER A 231 4.59 -4.93 -10.43
CA SER A 231 3.89 -4.85 -9.16
C SER A 231 2.45 -5.35 -9.24
N SER A 232 2.07 -6.18 -8.30
CA SER A 232 0.69 -6.57 -8.01
C SER A 232 0.16 -5.79 -6.81
N LYS A 233 -1.15 -5.56 -6.79
CA LYS A 233 -1.84 -4.89 -5.68
C LYS A 233 -2.89 -5.83 -5.11
N VAL A 234 -3.24 -5.64 -3.83
CA VAL A 234 -4.24 -6.46 -3.12
C VAL A 234 -5.20 -5.56 -2.35
N ALA A 235 -6.44 -5.97 -2.28
CA ALA A 235 -7.44 -5.39 -1.38
C ALA A 235 -8.32 -6.50 -0.78
N TYR A 236 -8.59 -6.41 0.52
CA TYR A 236 -9.60 -7.25 1.15
C TYR A 236 -11.01 -6.80 0.76
N LEU A 237 -11.90 -7.75 0.55
CA LEU A 237 -13.30 -7.51 0.19
C LEU A 237 -14.19 -7.53 1.44
N GLY A 238 -13.99 -6.57 2.30
CA GLY A 238 -14.73 -6.39 3.54
C GLY A 238 -14.59 -7.58 4.51
N SER A 239 -15.73 -8.09 4.97
CA SER A 239 -15.82 -9.25 5.87
C SER A 239 -16.12 -10.57 5.14
N SER A 240 -16.00 -10.58 3.81
CA SER A 240 -16.40 -11.75 2.99
C SER A 240 -15.41 -12.93 3.04
N GLY A 241 -14.25 -12.78 3.70
CA GLY A 241 -13.15 -13.77 3.66
C GLY A 241 -12.50 -13.89 2.27
N ARG A 242 -12.69 -12.89 1.42
CA ARG A 242 -12.15 -12.85 0.06
C ARG A 242 -11.26 -11.64 -0.15
N LEU A 243 -10.39 -11.80 -1.15
CA LEU A 243 -9.47 -10.75 -1.59
C LEU A 243 -9.59 -10.58 -3.10
N VAL A 244 -9.27 -9.38 -3.54
CA VAL A 244 -9.00 -9.12 -4.94
C VAL A 244 -7.53 -8.74 -5.09
N THR A 245 -6.91 -9.25 -6.15
CA THR A 245 -5.57 -8.81 -6.57
C THR A 245 -5.61 -8.30 -7.99
N THR A 246 -4.78 -7.33 -8.28
CA THR A 246 -4.48 -6.89 -9.63
C THR A 246 -3.01 -7.14 -9.94
N GLY A 247 -2.70 -7.51 -11.16
CA GLY A 247 -1.34 -7.81 -11.57
C GLY A 247 -1.24 -8.01 -13.08
N PHE A 248 -0.24 -8.75 -13.50
CA PHE A 248 0.04 -8.95 -14.91
C PHE A 248 0.16 -10.43 -15.27
N SER A 249 -0.32 -10.80 -16.45
CA SER A 249 -0.09 -12.11 -17.04
C SER A 249 1.38 -12.28 -17.43
N ARG A 250 1.75 -13.50 -17.84
CA ARG A 250 3.07 -13.77 -18.42
C ARG A 250 3.35 -12.94 -19.67
N TYR A 251 2.29 -12.55 -20.37
CA TYR A 251 2.34 -11.73 -21.61
C TYR A 251 2.19 -10.23 -21.34
N SER A 252 2.22 -9.81 -20.06
CA SER A 252 2.08 -8.42 -19.62
C SER A 252 0.67 -7.84 -19.79
N ASP A 253 -0.37 -8.66 -19.96
CA ASP A 253 -1.75 -8.19 -19.86
C ASP A 253 -2.12 -7.94 -18.41
N ARG A 254 -2.91 -6.89 -18.16
CA ARG A 254 -3.41 -6.60 -16.83
C ARG A 254 -4.53 -7.56 -16.47
N GLN A 255 -4.42 -8.11 -15.27
CA GLN A 255 -5.37 -9.10 -14.74
C GLN A 255 -5.96 -8.66 -13.42
N ILE A 256 -7.18 -9.10 -13.16
CA ILE A 256 -7.84 -9.10 -11.86
C ILE A 256 -8.08 -10.54 -11.45
N ALA A 257 -7.85 -10.85 -10.17
CA ALA A 257 -8.15 -12.16 -9.62
C ALA A 257 -8.87 -12.04 -8.27
N CYS A 258 -9.81 -12.94 -8.01
CA CYS A 258 -10.50 -13.07 -6.73
C CYS A 258 -10.01 -14.33 -6.01
N TRP A 259 -9.81 -14.24 -4.70
CA TRP A 259 -9.22 -15.30 -3.88
C TRP A 259 -10.05 -15.56 -2.63
N ASN A 260 -10.02 -16.81 -2.15
CA ASN A 260 -10.48 -17.17 -0.82
C ASN A 260 -9.28 -17.10 0.15
N GLU A 261 -9.38 -16.33 1.22
CA GLU A 261 -8.28 -16.15 2.19
C GLU A 261 -7.81 -17.45 2.84
N ASN A 262 -8.69 -18.45 2.97
CA ASN A 262 -8.36 -19.73 3.57
C ASN A 262 -7.67 -20.71 2.60
N ASN A 263 -7.70 -20.42 1.29
CA ASN A 263 -7.07 -21.27 0.28
C ASN A 263 -6.55 -20.42 -0.89
N LEU A 264 -5.27 -20.13 -0.89
CA LEU A 264 -4.58 -19.38 -1.94
C LEU A 264 -3.90 -20.28 -2.99
N SER A 265 -4.19 -21.58 -3.03
CA SER A 265 -3.59 -22.48 -4.01
C SER A 265 -4.03 -22.16 -5.44
N GLN A 266 -5.27 -21.69 -5.60
CA GLN A 266 -5.83 -21.24 -6.88
C GLN A 266 -6.81 -20.07 -6.65
N PRO A 267 -6.89 -19.10 -7.58
CA PRO A 267 -7.89 -18.07 -7.53
C PRO A 267 -9.30 -18.63 -7.78
N LEU A 268 -10.31 -18.03 -7.15
CA LEU A 268 -11.73 -18.31 -7.45
C LEU A 268 -12.08 -17.90 -8.87
N MET A 269 -11.47 -16.81 -9.35
CA MET A 269 -11.52 -16.36 -10.72
C MET A 269 -10.27 -15.55 -11.05
N ILE A 270 -9.87 -15.56 -12.32
CA ILE A 270 -8.86 -14.68 -12.88
C ILE A 270 -9.32 -14.21 -14.26
N GLU A 271 -9.25 -12.94 -14.52
CA GLU A 271 -9.73 -12.31 -15.75
C GLU A 271 -8.73 -11.30 -16.29
N THR A 272 -8.58 -11.24 -17.59
CA THR A 272 -7.78 -10.22 -18.26
C THR A 272 -8.62 -8.94 -18.43
N VAL A 273 -8.09 -7.83 -17.93
CA VAL A 273 -8.75 -6.52 -18.00
C VAL A 273 -8.45 -5.83 -19.34
N ASP A 274 -7.18 -5.77 -19.71
CA ASP A 274 -6.64 -5.21 -20.95
C ASP A 274 -5.13 -5.45 -21.08
N SER A 275 -4.50 -4.90 -22.12
CA SER A 275 -3.06 -5.01 -22.40
C SER A 275 -2.27 -3.73 -22.10
N SER A 276 -2.81 -2.80 -21.32
CA SER A 276 -2.13 -1.57 -20.93
C SER A 276 -0.96 -1.83 -19.99
N SER A 277 0.00 -0.91 -19.92
CA SER A 277 1.25 -1.13 -19.18
C SER A 277 1.24 -0.60 -17.73
N GLY A 278 0.28 0.24 -17.36
CA GLY A 278 0.20 0.85 -16.05
C GLY A 278 -0.35 -0.10 -14.98
N ILE A 279 0.17 0.00 -13.76
CA ILE A 279 -0.30 -0.80 -12.63
C ILE A 279 -1.73 -0.40 -12.27
N LEU A 280 -2.60 -1.39 -12.05
CA LEU A 280 -3.97 -1.20 -11.58
C LEU A 280 -4.02 -1.12 -10.06
N PHE A 281 -4.62 -0.06 -9.53
CA PHE A 281 -4.91 0.09 -8.11
C PHE A 281 -6.37 -0.29 -7.84
N PRO A 282 -6.62 -1.25 -6.94
CA PRO A 282 -7.97 -1.59 -6.49
C PRO A 282 -8.38 -0.67 -5.34
N TYR A 283 -9.58 -0.09 -5.44
CA TYR A 283 -10.24 0.66 -4.38
C TYR A 283 -11.58 0.00 -4.10
N PHE A 284 -11.73 -0.58 -2.93
CA PHE A 284 -12.94 -1.30 -2.58
C PHE A 284 -13.79 -0.51 -1.59
N ASP A 285 -15.03 -0.25 -1.96
CA ASP A 285 -16.03 0.33 -1.08
C ASP A 285 -16.76 -0.79 -0.34
N GLN A 286 -16.45 -0.94 0.93
CA GLN A 286 -17.01 -2.00 1.78
C GLN A 286 -18.51 -1.87 2.02
N ASP A 287 -19.05 -0.66 1.92
CA ASP A 287 -20.44 -0.36 2.22
C ASP A 287 -21.36 -0.69 1.04
N THR A 288 -20.86 -0.55 -0.19
CA THR A 288 -21.62 -0.82 -1.42
C THR A 288 -21.19 -2.10 -2.13
N ASN A 289 -20.09 -2.74 -1.72
CA ASN A 289 -19.45 -3.84 -2.42
C ASN A 289 -19.05 -3.50 -3.86
N VAL A 290 -18.75 -2.23 -4.13
CA VAL A 290 -18.24 -1.77 -5.43
C VAL A 290 -16.72 -1.71 -5.39
N LEU A 291 -16.10 -2.34 -6.36
CA LEU A 291 -14.65 -2.30 -6.58
C LEU A 291 -14.36 -1.35 -7.74
N PHE A 292 -13.51 -0.37 -7.51
CA PHE A 292 -12.98 0.51 -8.53
C PHE A 292 -11.55 0.11 -8.89
N LEU A 293 -11.25 0.06 -10.18
CA LEU A 293 -9.91 -0.19 -10.72
C LEU A 293 -9.43 1.03 -11.49
N ALA A 294 -8.31 1.59 -11.08
CA ALA A 294 -7.70 2.73 -11.73
C ALA A 294 -6.22 2.46 -12.04
N GLY A 295 -5.85 2.61 -13.31
CA GLY A 295 -4.48 2.38 -13.76
C GLY A 295 -3.60 3.63 -13.65
N LYS A 296 -2.37 3.46 -13.21
CA LYS A 296 -1.36 4.52 -13.26
C LYS A 296 -1.02 4.86 -14.70
N GLY A 297 -1.24 6.10 -15.10
CA GLY A 297 -1.10 6.55 -16.50
C GLY A 297 -2.36 6.38 -17.35
N ASP A 298 -3.42 5.76 -16.81
CA ASP A 298 -4.71 5.67 -17.50
C ASP A 298 -5.53 6.95 -17.29
N GLY A 299 -6.48 7.20 -18.21
CA GLY A 299 -7.49 8.24 -18.04
C GLY A 299 -8.79 7.73 -17.42
N ASN A 300 -9.00 6.44 -17.37
CA ASN A 300 -10.25 5.81 -16.96
C ASN A 300 -10.19 5.21 -15.54
N ILE A 301 -11.37 5.04 -14.96
CA ILE A 301 -11.62 4.29 -13.74
C ILE A 301 -12.74 3.30 -14.06
N ARG A 302 -12.44 1.99 -13.99
CA ARG A 302 -13.44 0.92 -14.16
C ARG A 302 -14.04 0.56 -12.84
N TYR A 303 -15.31 0.19 -12.81
CA TYR A 303 -15.95 -0.27 -11.58
C TYR A 303 -16.78 -1.53 -11.80
N TYR A 304 -16.77 -2.34 -10.75
CA TYR A 304 -17.28 -3.70 -10.71
C TYR A 304 -18.11 -3.89 -9.44
N GLU A 305 -19.13 -4.70 -9.49
CA GLU A 305 -19.86 -5.14 -8.32
C GLU A 305 -19.35 -6.50 -7.86
N ILE A 306 -19.05 -6.60 -6.58
CA ILE A 306 -18.62 -7.85 -5.94
C ILE A 306 -19.85 -8.54 -5.39
N VAL A 307 -19.98 -9.85 -5.70
CA VAL A 307 -21.11 -10.68 -5.26
C VAL A 307 -20.61 -11.94 -4.55
N ASN A 308 -21.52 -12.62 -3.84
CA ASN A 308 -21.17 -13.80 -3.04
C ASN A 308 -21.21 -15.11 -3.84
N GLU A 309 -21.61 -15.06 -5.11
CA GLU A 309 -21.75 -16.20 -5.99
C GLU A 309 -20.88 -16.03 -7.24
N ALA A 310 -20.49 -17.16 -7.85
CA ALA A 310 -19.78 -17.13 -9.10
C ALA A 310 -20.59 -16.37 -10.18
N PRO A 311 -19.94 -15.53 -10.99
CA PRO A 311 -18.50 -15.36 -11.23
C PRO A 311 -17.78 -14.38 -10.28
N TRP A 312 -18.33 -13.99 -9.15
CA TRP A 312 -17.78 -13.19 -8.05
C TRP A 312 -17.64 -11.70 -8.34
N ILE A 313 -17.30 -11.32 -9.56
CA ILE A 313 -17.02 -9.94 -9.98
C ILE A 313 -17.82 -9.65 -11.26
N HIS A 314 -18.62 -8.58 -11.26
CA HIS A 314 -19.39 -8.16 -12.41
C HIS A 314 -19.00 -6.75 -12.84
N PHE A 315 -18.57 -6.60 -14.07
CA PHE A 315 -18.34 -5.26 -14.66
C PHE A 315 -19.65 -4.45 -14.66
N LEU A 316 -19.58 -3.22 -14.15
CA LEU A 316 -20.69 -2.27 -14.15
C LEU A 316 -20.57 -1.25 -15.29
N SER A 317 -19.52 -0.43 -15.22
CA SER A 317 -19.24 0.63 -16.18
C SER A 317 -17.82 1.18 -15.97
N GLN A 318 -17.52 2.31 -16.61
CA GLN A 318 -16.27 3.03 -16.42
C GLN A 318 -16.46 4.54 -16.54
N TYR A 319 -15.70 5.30 -15.76
CA TYR A 319 -15.51 6.71 -15.94
C TYR A 319 -14.37 6.95 -16.95
N LEU A 320 -14.58 7.81 -17.92
CA LEU A 320 -13.60 8.14 -18.95
C LEU A 320 -13.13 9.60 -18.80
N SER A 321 -11.83 9.80 -18.81
CA SER A 321 -11.20 11.12 -18.82
C SER A 321 -10.07 11.15 -19.83
N GLY A 322 -9.96 12.23 -20.59
CA GLY A 322 -8.88 12.43 -21.54
C GLY A 322 -7.51 12.75 -20.91
N SER A 323 -7.44 12.85 -19.58
CA SER A 323 -6.20 13.18 -18.87
C SER A 323 -5.71 11.97 -18.06
N PRO A 324 -4.46 11.50 -18.26
CA PRO A 324 -3.91 10.40 -17.51
C PRO A 324 -3.68 10.78 -16.04
N GLN A 325 -3.94 9.83 -15.14
CA GLN A 325 -3.71 9.97 -13.71
C GLN A 325 -2.32 9.51 -13.28
N ARG A 326 -1.70 10.27 -12.39
CA ARG A 326 -0.45 9.90 -11.71
C ARG A 326 -0.71 9.01 -10.50
N GLY A 327 -1.76 9.34 -9.77
CA GLY A 327 -2.23 8.70 -8.57
C GLY A 327 -3.63 9.17 -8.24
N LEU A 328 -4.24 8.54 -7.25
CA LEU A 328 -5.61 8.81 -6.81
C LEU A 328 -5.69 8.70 -5.30
N GLY A 329 -6.21 9.73 -4.65
CA GLY A 329 -6.75 9.64 -3.31
C GLY A 329 -8.25 9.35 -3.35
N PHE A 330 -8.83 8.97 -2.23
CA PHE A 330 -10.27 8.83 -2.09
C PHE A 330 -10.76 9.34 -0.75
N MET A 331 -11.98 9.86 -0.73
CA MET A 331 -12.68 10.33 0.47
C MET A 331 -13.22 9.13 1.24
N PRO A 332 -12.97 9.01 2.55
CA PRO A 332 -13.70 8.06 3.39
C PRO A 332 -15.21 8.27 3.28
N LYS A 333 -16.02 7.21 3.39
CA LYS A 333 -17.47 7.25 3.20
C LYS A 333 -18.15 8.38 3.98
N ARG A 334 -17.72 8.61 5.24
CA ARG A 334 -18.26 9.66 6.11
C ARG A 334 -18.08 11.10 5.59
N GLY A 335 -17.27 11.31 4.56
CA GLY A 335 -17.06 12.60 3.90
C GLY A 335 -17.76 12.72 2.54
N CYS A 336 -18.50 11.70 2.11
CA CYS A 336 -19.29 11.73 0.87
C CYS A 336 -20.61 12.50 1.05
N ASP A 337 -21.08 13.12 -0.02
CA ASP A 337 -22.31 13.90 -0.04
C ASP A 337 -23.53 13.00 -0.27
N VAL A 338 -24.22 12.68 0.81
CA VAL A 338 -25.41 11.82 0.77
C VAL A 338 -26.58 12.47 0.04
N THR A 339 -26.62 13.82 -0.03
CA THR A 339 -27.71 14.55 -0.71
C THR A 339 -27.64 14.40 -2.22
N GLN A 340 -26.45 14.20 -2.77
CA GLN A 340 -26.22 13.95 -4.18
C GLN A 340 -26.16 12.46 -4.54
N CYS A 341 -26.47 11.57 -3.61
CA CYS A 341 -26.31 10.13 -3.80
C CYS A 341 -24.89 9.72 -4.18
N GLU A 342 -23.89 10.42 -3.63
CA GLU A 342 -22.48 10.14 -3.82
C GLU A 342 -22.06 8.92 -2.99
N VAL A 343 -21.63 7.86 -3.65
CA VAL A 343 -21.19 6.61 -2.98
C VAL A 343 -19.68 6.53 -2.81
N PHE A 344 -18.93 7.29 -3.61
CA PHE A 344 -17.47 7.35 -3.54
C PHE A 344 -16.97 8.66 -4.13
N ARG A 345 -15.81 9.18 -3.68
CA ARG A 345 -15.17 10.36 -4.27
C ARG A 345 -13.68 10.13 -4.44
N PHE A 346 -13.21 10.25 -5.67
CA PHE A 346 -11.80 10.26 -5.99
C PHE A 346 -11.21 11.66 -6.01
N TYR A 347 -9.90 11.74 -5.77
CA TYR A 347 -9.07 12.92 -5.97
C TYR A 347 -7.96 12.53 -6.95
N LYS A 348 -8.15 12.90 -8.21
CA LYS A 348 -7.31 12.49 -9.33
C LYS A 348 -6.16 13.46 -9.55
N LEU A 349 -4.93 12.95 -9.47
CA LEU A 349 -3.72 13.71 -9.76
C LEU A 349 -3.41 13.69 -11.26
N HIS A 350 -3.47 14.85 -11.92
CA HIS A 350 -3.16 14.99 -13.34
C HIS A 350 -1.69 15.35 -13.55
N THR A 351 -0.91 14.44 -14.13
CA THR A 351 0.53 14.63 -14.30
C THR A 351 0.89 15.82 -15.18
N ALA A 352 0.21 15.96 -16.32
CA ALA A 352 0.54 16.98 -17.32
C ALA A 352 0.09 18.40 -16.92
N ARG A 353 -0.89 18.52 -16.02
CA ARG A 353 -1.51 19.82 -15.68
C ARG A 353 -1.17 20.33 -14.31
N GLY A 354 -0.49 19.53 -13.46
CA GLY A 354 -0.25 19.90 -12.05
C GLY A 354 -1.55 20.19 -11.30
N MET A 355 -2.57 19.34 -11.48
CA MET A 355 -3.91 19.57 -10.95
C MET A 355 -4.39 18.33 -10.19
N CYS A 356 -5.08 18.55 -9.06
CA CYS A 356 -5.84 17.52 -8.37
C CYS A 356 -7.34 17.79 -8.58
N GLU A 357 -8.04 16.82 -9.18
CA GLU A 357 -9.45 16.92 -9.58
C GLU A 357 -10.31 15.98 -8.73
N PRO A 358 -11.24 16.49 -7.92
CA PRO A 358 -12.27 15.69 -7.29
C PRO A 358 -13.27 15.13 -8.31
N ILE A 359 -13.60 13.83 -8.19
CA ILE A 359 -14.56 13.14 -9.05
C ILE A 359 -15.50 12.36 -8.16
N SER A 360 -16.77 12.76 -8.12
CA SER A 360 -17.83 12.10 -7.35
C SER A 360 -18.43 10.95 -8.14
N MET A 361 -18.56 9.78 -7.52
CA MET A 361 -19.26 8.63 -8.10
C MET A 361 -20.71 8.66 -7.61
N ILE A 362 -21.63 8.98 -8.51
CA ILE A 362 -23.03 9.26 -8.21
C ILE A 362 -23.91 8.10 -8.66
N VAL A 363 -24.82 7.66 -7.79
CA VAL A 363 -25.93 6.76 -8.16
C VAL A 363 -27.12 7.60 -8.53
N PRO A 364 -27.60 7.60 -9.80
CA PRO A 364 -28.75 8.42 -10.17
C PRO A 364 -30.03 7.95 -9.42
N ARG A 365 -30.71 8.89 -8.76
CA ARG A 365 -31.98 8.71 -8.08
C ARG A 365 -32.95 9.81 -8.49
N LYS A 366 -34.25 9.48 -8.47
CA LYS A 366 -35.31 10.45 -8.81
C LYS A 366 -35.79 11.26 -7.58
N SER A 367 -35.50 10.74 -6.38
CA SER A 367 -35.92 11.34 -5.11
C SER A 367 -34.73 12.03 -4.46
N ASP A 368 -34.95 13.21 -3.91
CA ASP A 368 -33.99 13.98 -3.12
C ASP A 368 -33.95 13.53 -1.63
N GLN A 369 -34.78 12.54 -1.26
CA GLN A 369 -34.76 11.97 0.08
C GLN A 369 -33.53 11.08 0.28
N PHE A 370 -33.12 10.95 1.54
CA PHE A 370 -32.03 10.04 1.90
C PHE A 370 -32.31 8.62 1.41
N GLN A 371 -31.32 7.99 0.77
CA GLN A 371 -31.43 6.66 0.15
C GLN A 371 -30.83 5.62 1.08
N ASP A 372 -31.63 5.08 2.01
CA ASP A 372 -31.19 4.07 2.99
C ASP A 372 -30.52 2.84 2.34
N ASP A 373 -30.90 2.50 1.09
CA ASP A 373 -30.33 1.36 0.36
C ASP A 373 -28.91 1.61 -0.14
N LEU A 374 -28.48 2.87 -0.27
CA LEU A 374 -27.13 3.24 -0.71
C LEU A 374 -26.16 3.44 0.46
N TYR A 375 -26.66 3.76 1.63
CA TYR A 375 -25.88 4.16 2.78
C TYR A 375 -26.16 3.30 4.00
N PRO A 376 -25.66 2.05 4.02
CA PRO A 376 -25.61 1.28 5.27
C PRO A 376 -24.70 2.00 6.26
N ASP A 377 -24.72 1.58 7.52
CA ASP A 377 -23.82 2.10 8.53
C ASP A 377 -22.36 1.90 8.11
N THR A 378 -21.58 2.97 8.20
CA THR A 378 -20.17 3.03 7.78
C THR A 378 -19.23 3.10 8.98
N ALA A 379 -17.95 2.85 8.77
CA ALA A 379 -16.92 2.92 9.82
C ALA A 379 -16.81 4.35 10.38
N ALA A 380 -17.02 4.47 11.68
CA ALA A 380 -16.84 5.71 12.42
C ALA A 380 -15.36 5.99 12.69
N PRO A 381 -14.95 7.26 12.84
CA PRO A 381 -13.58 7.61 13.21
C PRO A 381 -13.33 7.43 14.73
N ILE A 382 -13.72 6.27 15.24
CA ILE A 382 -13.59 5.90 16.65
C ILE A 382 -12.94 4.51 16.72
N PRO A 383 -11.81 4.37 17.43
CA PRO A 383 -11.16 3.08 17.56
C PRO A 383 -12.02 2.11 18.37
N ALA A 384 -12.05 0.85 17.96
CA ALA A 384 -12.79 -0.21 18.65
C ALA A 384 -11.96 -0.85 19.76
N VAL A 385 -10.62 -0.78 19.66
CA VAL A 385 -9.68 -1.35 20.63
C VAL A 385 -8.44 -0.48 20.78
N SER A 386 -7.75 -0.57 21.91
CA SER A 386 -6.42 0.02 22.07
C SER A 386 -5.35 -0.82 21.37
N ALA A 387 -4.17 -0.24 21.11
CA ALA A 387 -3.03 -0.98 20.59
C ALA A 387 -2.65 -2.17 21.48
N ALA A 388 -2.67 -1.97 22.80
CA ALA A 388 -2.32 -3.00 23.78
C ALA A 388 -3.31 -4.17 23.77
N ASP A 389 -4.62 -3.88 23.80
CA ASP A 389 -5.66 -4.92 23.76
C ASP A 389 -5.60 -5.71 22.45
N TRP A 390 -5.44 -4.99 21.32
CA TRP A 390 -5.29 -5.65 20.03
C TRP A 390 -4.07 -6.58 20.01
N PHE A 391 -2.92 -6.10 20.47
CA PHE A 391 -1.70 -6.91 20.49
C PHE A 391 -1.81 -8.13 21.42
N ASN A 392 -2.61 -8.02 22.48
CA ASN A 392 -2.95 -9.11 23.40
C ASN A 392 -4.02 -10.07 22.85
N GLY A 393 -4.43 -9.94 21.60
CA GLY A 393 -5.30 -10.89 20.91
C GLY A 393 -6.77 -10.47 20.78
N VAL A 394 -7.16 -9.30 21.28
CA VAL A 394 -8.54 -8.80 21.17
C VAL A 394 -8.81 -8.31 19.74
N ASN A 395 -9.79 -8.93 19.08
CA ASN A 395 -10.31 -8.47 17.78
C ASN A 395 -11.70 -7.87 17.97
N ARG A 396 -11.94 -6.73 17.35
CA ARG A 396 -13.26 -6.12 17.28
C ARG A 396 -13.53 -5.57 15.88
N PRO A 397 -14.77 -5.70 15.38
CA PRO A 397 -15.16 -5.01 14.16
C PRO A 397 -15.09 -3.49 14.36
N PRO A 398 -15.02 -2.70 13.27
CA PRO A 398 -15.05 -1.24 13.36
C PRO A 398 -16.34 -0.77 14.04
N VAL A 399 -16.24 0.30 14.82
CA VAL A 399 -17.41 1.03 15.34
C VAL A 399 -18.12 1.64 14.13
N LEU A 400 -19.43 1.45 14.05
CA LEU A 400 -20.22 1.93 12.92
C LEU A 400 -21.00 3.20 13.29
N MET A 401 -21.30 4.01 12.28
CA MET A 401 -22.13 5.21 12.36
C MET A 401 -23.11 5.29 11.20
N SER A 402 -24.26 5.86 11.45
CA SER A 402 -25.25 6.11 10.41
C SER A 402 -24.91 7.37 9.61
N MET A 403 -25.03 7.30 8.29
CA MET A 403 -24.88 8.43 7.38
C MET A 403 -26.15 9.31 7.31
N LYS A 404 -27.29 8.84 7.87
CA LYS A 404 -28.61 9.49 7.77
C LYS A 404 -28.74 10.76 8.61
N THR A 405 -28.09 10.79 9.76
CA THR A 405 -28.32 11.84 10.76
C THR A 405 -27.59 13.13 10.45
N GLY A 406 -26.71 13.17 9.43
CA GLY A 406 -25.90 14.35 9.10
C GLY A 406 -25.02 14.85 10.26
N VAL A 407 -24.88 14.04 11.32
CA VAL A 407 -24.03 14.37 12.45
C VAL A 407 -22.61 14.46 11.94
N THR A 408 -22.02 15.65 12.04
CA THR A 408 -20.58 15.81 11.94
C THR A 408 -19.96 14.94 13.00
N VAL A 409 -19.53 13.75 12.62
CA VAL A 409 -18.81 12.86 13.53
C VAL A 409 -17.45 13.49 13.77
N HIS A 410 -17.32 14.07 14.96
CA HIS A 410 -16.00 14.54 15.41
C HIS A 410 -15.08 13.33 15.48
N THR A 411 -13.93 13.44 14.85
CA THR A 411 -12.88 12.44 15.00
C THR A 411 -12.56 12.26 16.48
N TYR A 412 -12.32 11.02 16.88
CA TYR A 412 -11.78 10.75 18.19
C TYR A 412 -10.50 11.59 18.38
N LYS A 413 -10.48 12.42 19.41
CA LYS A 413 -9.28 13.16 19.80
C LYS A 413 -8.54 12.30 20.83
N PRO A 414 -7.56 11.49 20.45
CA PRO A 414 -6.71 10.85 21.44
C PRO A 414 -6.04 11.94 22.29
N LYS A 415 -5.74 11.62 23.55
CA LYS A 415 -4.98 12.52 24.42
C LYS A 415 -3.78 13.05 23.63
N VAL A 416 -3.69 14.37 23.53
CA VAL A 416 -2.66 15.08 22.76
C VAL A 416 -1.31 14.39 22.99
N PHE A 417 -0.68 13.93 21.93
CA PHE A 417 0.72 13.55 21.96
C PHE A 417 1.52 14.79 22.39
N LYS A 418 1.86 14.88 23.66
CA LYS A 418 2.93 15.76 24.07
C LYS A 418 4.21 15.03 23.68
N PRO A 419 5.08 15.61 22.84
CA PRO A 419 6.42 15.08 22.67
C PRO A 419 6.99 14.95 24.08
N ASN A 420 7.28 13.73 24.51
CA ASN A 420 7.98 13.58 25.78
C ASN A 420 9.33 14.25 25.60
N GLU A 421 9.64 15.30 26.36
CA GLU A 421 10.97 15.92 26.43
C GLU A 421 12.07 14.89 26.71
N SER A 422 11.70 13.72 27.26
CA SER A 422 12.58 12.56 27.46
C SER A 422 12.92 11.78 26.18
N THR A 423 12.16 11.93 25.07
CA THR A 423 12.43 11.15 23.84
C THR A 423 13.62 11.66 23.05
N GLN A 424 14.04 12.90 23.25
CA GLN A 424 15.30 13.39 22.66
C GLN A 424 16.56 12.73 23.26
N LYS A 425 16.45 12.11 24.46
CA LYS A 425 17.56 11.37 25.10
C LYS A 425 17.50 9.86 24.89
N THR A 426 16.47 9.32 24.23
CA THR A 426 16.27 7.85 24.11
C THR A 426 16.71 7.24 22.77
N ASP A 427 17.38 8.02 21.90
CA ASP A 427 17.92 7.50 20.65
C ASP A 427 18.81 6.27 20.82
N SER A 428 19.58 6.20 21.92
CA SER A 428 20.43 5.07 22.24
C SER A 428 19.63 3.83 22.74
N ASN A 429 18.58 4.04 23.55
CA ASN A 429 17.78 2.93 24.09
C ASN A 429 16.81 2.32 23.06
N TYR A 430 16.33 3.15 22.12
CA TYR A 430 15.48 2.67 21.04
C TYR A 430 16.27 1.85 20.00
N ARG A 431 17.48 2.33 19.64
CA ARG A 431 18.42 1.57 18.81
C ARG A 431 18.84 0.26 19.46
N VAL A 432 19.00 0.23 20.80
CA VAL A 432 19.33 -0.98 21.56
C VAL A 432 18.17 -1.97 21.56
N LYS A 433 16.90 -1.52 21.69
CA LYS A 433 15.73 -2.43 21.63
C LYS A 433 15.53 -3.03 20.25
N LEU A 434 15.66 -2.25 19.17
CA LEU A 434 15.60 -2.77 17.79
C LEU A 434 16.81 -3.65 17.46
N ALA A 435 17.99 -3.31 17.97
CA ALA A 435 19.18 -4.15 17.85
C ALA A 435 19.02 -5.47 18.62
N PHE A 436 18.27 -5.50 19.74
CA PHE A 436 17.98 -6.72 20.48
C PHE A 436 17.01 -7.64 19.74
N LEU A 437 15.99 -7.08 19.08
CA LEU A 437 15.08 -7.84 18.22
C LEU A 437 15.75 -8.35 16.93
N SER A 438 16.87 -7.72 16.50
CA SER A 438 17.66 -8.14 15.34
C SER A 438 18.84 -9.05 15.69
N ARG A 439 19.13 -9.27 16.98
CA ARG A 439 20.33 -10.00 17.44
C ARG A 439 20.24 -11.53 17.37
N GLU A 440 19.07 -12.10 17.16
CA GLU A 440 18.96 -13.56 17.03
C GLU A 440 19.37 -14.11 15.66
N THR A 441 19.75 -13.25 14.67
CA THR A 441 20.08 -13.71 13.32
C THR A 441 21.32 -13.07 12.67
N ILE A 442 22.17 -12.31 13.38
CA ILE A 442 23.39 -11.72 12.80
C ILE A 442 24.61 -12.18 13.59
N PRO A 443 25.59 -12.90 12.99
CA PRO A 443 26.90 -13.11 13.60
C PRO A 443 27.56 -11.75 13.88
N ASP A 444 28.09 -11.63 15.09
CA ASP A 444 28.75 -10.45 15.63
C ASP A 444 29.92 -10.01 14.72
N TYR A 445 29.72 -9.04 13.84
CA TYR A 445 30.79 -8.37 13.10
C TYR A 445 31.39 -7.31 14.02
N ARG A 446 32.28 -7.70 14.93
CA ARG A 446 33.24 -6.75 15.51
C ARG A 446 34.29 -6.45 14.43
N PRO A 447 34.70 -5.19 14.29
CA PRO A 447 35.91 -4.91 13.52
C PRO A 447 37.07 -5.67 14.18
N LEU A 448 37.68 -6.57 13.46
CA LEU A 448 38.86 -7.28 13.92
C LEU A 448 39.96 -6.26 14.16
N ASP A 449 40.43 -6.21 15.40
CA ASP A 449 41.59 -5.43 15.79
C ASP A 449 42.80 -6.03 15.08
N VAL A 450 43.43 -5.26 14.20
CA VAL A 450 44.51 -5.67 13.28
C VAL A 450 45.75 -6.20 14.02
N SER A 451 45.80 -5.97 15.36
CA SER A 451 46.94 -6.45 16.19
C SER A 451 46.95 -7.97 16.43
N TYR A 452 45.88 -8.70 16.16
CA TYR A 452 45.80 -10.15 16.37
C TYR A 452 46.05 -11.00 15.13
N LEU A 453 46.32 -10.39 13.97
CA LEU A 453 46.47 -11.10 12.69
C LEU A 453 47.88 -11.69 12.47
N ASN A 454 48.87 -11.37 13.31
CA ASN A 454 50.25 -11.87 13.09
C ASN A 454 50.58 -13.29 13.62
N ASN A 455 49.68 -13.88 14.44
CA ASN A 455 49.94 -15.21 15.01
C ASN A 455 49.02 -16.35 14.52
N THR A 456 48.04 -16.05 13.64
CA THR A 456 47.10 -17.07 13.11
C THR A 456 47.24 -17.30 11.60
N LEU A 457 48.20 -16.62 10.94
CA LEU A 457 48.41 -16.73 9.49
C LEU A 457 49.05 -18.04 9.03
N THR A 458 49.68 -18.80 9.92
CA THR A 458 50.33 -20.06 9.56
C THR A 458 49.38 -21.26 9.48
N LEU A 459 48.21 -21.22 10.10
CA LEU A 459 47.23 -22.31 10.05
C LEU A 459 46.07 -22.06 9.04
N SER A 460 45.80 -20.82 8.66
CA SER A 460 44.74 -20.49 7.69
C SER A 460 45.17 -20.57 6.23
N HIS A 461 46.51 -20.52 5.95
CA HIS A 461 47.02 -20.59 4.60
C HIS A 461 46.77 -21.96 3.92
N ASN A 462 46.82 -23.06 4.68
CA ASN A 462 46.59 -24.40 4.13
C ASN A 462 45.10 -24.70 3.87
N LEU A 463 44.17 -24.09 4.60
CA LEU A 463 42.71 -24.28 4.38
C LEU A 463 42.18 -23.42 3.23
N CYS A 464 42.68 -22.21 3.06
CA CYS A 464 42.25 -21.33 1.97
C CYS A 464 42.72 -21.81 0.60
N VAL A 465 43.96 -22.33 0.50
CA VAL A 465 44.49 -22.91 -0.73
C VAL A 465 43.74 -24.19 -1.11
N CYS A 466 43.38 -25.05 -0.14
CA CYS A 466 42.59 -26.26 -0.41
C CYS A 466 41.15 -25.98 -0.86
N LEU A 467 40.53 -24.91 -0.38
CA LEU A 467 39.16 -24.52 -0.80
C LEU A 467 39.17 -23.88 -2.19
N CYS A 468 40.16 -23.06 -2.54
CA CYS A 468 40.29 -22.50 -3.88
C CYS A 468 40.66 -23.57 -4.93
N PHE A 469 41.51 -24.56 -4.59
CA PHE A 469 41.84 -25.65 -5.51
C PHE A 469 40.65 -26.61 -5.75
N ASN A 470 39.82 -26.87 -4.75
CA ASN A 470 38.62 -27.72 -4.91
C ASN A 470 37.52 -27.04 -5.71
N ILE A 471 37.39 -25.71 -5.66
CA ILE A 471 36.40 -24.98 -6.46
C ILE A 471 36.83 -24.88 -7.91
N THR A 472 38.09 -24.62 -8.22
CA THR A 472 38.60 -24.56 -9.60
C THR A 472 38.56 -25.92 -10.28
N HIS A 473 38.93 -27.02 -9.59
CA HIS A 473 38.88 -28.36 -10.18
C HIS A 473 37.49 -28.91 -10.46
N LYS A 474 36.48 -28.46 -9.70
CA LYS A 474 35.07 -28.85 -9.92
C LYS A 474 34.38 -28.09 -11.07
N PHE A 475 34.87 -26.91 -11.43
CA PHE A 475 34.31 -26.10 -12.52
C PHE A 475 34.96 -26.34 -13.89
N LEU A 476 36.21 -26.83 -13.94
CA LEU A 476 36.91 -27.09 -15.20
C LEU A 476 36.62 -28.45 -15.83
N SER A 477 35.84 -29.30 -15.19
CA SER A 477 35.52 -30.64 -15.70
C SER A 477 34.17 -30.76 -16.45
N LYS A 478 33.49 -29.66 -16.77
CA LYS A 478 32.28 -29.68 -17.60
C LYS A 478 32.50 -28.93 -18.92
N PRO A 479 32.25 -29.57 -20.09
CA PRO A 479 32.57 -28.98 -21.40
C PRO A 479 31.65 -27.88 -21.91
N ALA A 480 30.77 -27.29 -21.07
CA ALA A 480 29.76 -26.30 -21.49
C ALA A 480 30.08 -24.85 -21.14
N PHE A 481 31.24 -24.53 -20.55
CA PHE A 481 31.54 -23.20 -20.02
C PHE A 481 32.66 -22.41 -20.73
N SER A 482 33.13 -22.88 -21.88
CA SER A 482 34.20 -22.19 -22.61
C SER A 482 33.78 -21.00 -23.48
N GLN A 483 32.52 -20.58 -23.43
CA GLN A 483 32.03 -19.48 -24.31
C GLN A 483 31.48 -18.23 -23.57
N ILE A 484 31.63 -18.09 -22.26
CA ILE A 484 31.02 -16.96 -21.53
C ILE A 484 32.01 -16.12 -20.71
N ILE A 485 33.28 -16.09 -21.05
CA ILE A 485 34.20 -15.14 -20.38
C ILE A 485 34.85 -14.25 -21.43
N SER A 486 34.26 -13.08 -21.64
CA SER A 486 34.90 -11.94 -22.32
C SER A 486 35.87 -11.27 -21.34
N PRO A 487 37.07 -10.88 -21.75
CA PRO A 487 38.11 -10.34 -20.87
C PRO A 487 37.81 -8.97 -20.24
N ALA A 488 36.65 -8.37 -20.47
CA ALA A 488 36.35 -6.99 -20.07
C ALA A 488 35.61 -6.84 -18.72
N SER A 489 35.31 -7.92 -17.97
CA SER A 489 34.34 -7.80 -16.88
C SER A 489 34.86 -7.98 -15.45
N TYR A 490 36.10 -8.39 -15.23
CA TYR A 490 36.65 -8.51 -13.88
C TYR A 490 38.13 -8.15 -13.83
N ASN A 491 38.42 -7.07 -13.14
CA ASN A 491 39.79 -6.61 -12.86
C ASN A 491 40.35 -7.41 -11.65
N ILE A 492 40.74 -8.66 -11.85
CA ILE A 492 41.34 -9.53 -10.82
C ILE A 492 42.88 -9.35 -10.74
N MET A 493 43.45 -8.60 -11.66
CA MET A 493 44.90 -8.34 -11.74
C MET A 493 45.58 -7.79 -10.46
N PRO A 494 44.91 -6.91 -9.64
CA PRO A 494 45.58 -6.46 -8.42
C PRO A 494 45.75 -7.54 -7.35
N LEU A 495 44.93 -8.59 -7.36
CA LEU A 495 45.00 -9.64 -6.35
C LEU A 495 46.12 -10.64 -6.62
N PHE A 496 46.45 -10.91 -7.88
CA PHE A 496 47.53 -11.83 -8.25
C PHE A 496 48.89 -11.19 -8.06
N LYS A 497 49.06 -9.89 -8.34
CA LYS A 497 50.32 -9.18 -8.05
C LYS A 497 50.63 -9.07 -6.56
N ALA A 498 49.62 -9.03 -5.68
CA ALA A 498 49.83 -9.02 -4.23
C ALA A 498 50.24 -10.41 -3.67
N LEU A 499 50.07 -11.46 -4.45
CA LEU A 499 50.44 -12.84 -4.08
C LEU A 499 51.72 -13.37 -4.75
N GLY A 500 52.42 -12.54 -5.53
CA GLY A 500 53.76 -12.89 -6.06
C GLY A 500 53.79 -13.86 -7.24
N TYR A 501 52.71 -13.95 -8.02
CA TYR A 501 52.63 -14.69 -9.27
C TYR A 501 52.53 -13.72 -10.46
N ASP A 502 53.48 -13.81 -11.39
CA ASP A 502 53.46 -13.12 -12.69
C ASP A 502 52.44 -13.74 -13.64
#